data_9a8826506d49c8890b37daee9751aa36
#
_entry.id   9a8826506d49c8890b37daee9751aa36
#
_cell.length_a   1.000
_cell.length_b   1.000
_cell.length_c   1.000
_cell.angle_alpha   90.00
_cell.angle_beta   90.00
_cell.angle_gamma   90.00
#
_symmetry.space_group_name_H-M   'P 1'
#
loop_
_entity.id
_entity.type
_entity.pdbx_description
1 polymer ?
#
loop_
_entity_poly.entity_id
_entity_poly.type
_entity_poly.pdbx_seq_one_letter_code
_entity_poly.pdbx_strand_id
1 'polypeptide(L)'
;MKKVFLMMAAMMVSVLLQAANYGILVNGKMYFAATYEGPDPYGEGFEQYLSHVQIANGDKVQLYDAENKAAWAVDLNTSSVTGFTRNGDHYDAKVSGCYDFYIKLKYEADQLYIGPGSNCGEGQDISGDTPIDPGYSGSAPAQCPDVMLQAFYWDSYDATKSTTKYGRTKWIDHINGTNGSNAVEMGQWFDMIWLPQLSKSTGGMGYLPTNYSNLDSDLGTKRKLEELVGIFHQNGARVIADIVINHAVAGQGWCNYNQTYNFGEYGSFKPDGSYICNTDEMNYDSKAGSCKGYATGGADDGYGDEANYPDGRDWDHTNSNVQAMFKAYLKWLHNVIKIDGVRYDYCKGYHNSHINDYNRAAQTYFSVMEYWDGNVNTLQSRLADAGWNTTTFDFATKYTAFNDGIASENYYKLQGAGLPGAGKSRYAVTFVDSHDSFQRDNNELCGEGNSMSLCRDKVLQCNAYMLSMPGVPCVFWPHWVTFKEEIKKMINARYKTGVHSESSVNDEAGNGYYKATIYGKNGEIRLLLGPNSGYNTTPQGYTLAVKGTNYGVYYKTTSARADKDKERQPIVEGVEQPSDSSLKGRGEKFVKDGQLLIRVGEQVFDAMGRKIQ
;
A
#
# COMPACT_ATOMS: atom_id res chain seq x y z
N MET A 1 9.94 -15.52 50.80
CA MET A 1 10.10 -14.27 50.02
C MET A 1 9.92 -14.44 48.51
N LYS A 2 10.53 -15.42 47.83
CA LYS A 2 10.33 -15.59 46.36
C LYS A 2 8.90 -15.93 45.92
N LYS A 3 8.10 -16.67 46.70
CA LYS A 3 6.69 -17.00 46.37
C LYS A 3 5.73 -15.83 46.55
N VAL A 4 6.02 -14.92 47.46
CA VAL A 4 5.22 -13.70 47.69
C VAL A 4 5.48 -12.67 46.55
N PHE A 5 6.72 -12.58 46.04
CA PHE A 5 7.06 -11.75 44.91
C PHE A 5 6.45 -12.23 43.59
N LEU A 6 6.34 -13.56 43.38
CA LEU A 6 5.67 -14.13 42.21
C LEU A 6 4.14 -13.95 42.25
N MET A 7 3.53 -13.99 43.41
CA MET A 7 2.09 -13.69 43.59
C MET A 7 1.79 -12.21 43.39
N MET A 8 2.64 -11.30 43.86
CA MET A 8 2.48 -9.85 43.59
C MET A 8 2.70 -9.52 42.13
N ALA A 9 3.67 -10.13 41.44
CA ALA A 9 3.87 -9.94 40.01
C ALA A 9 2.71 -10.53 39.18
N ALA A 10 2.14 -11.68 39.58
CA ALA A 10 0.96 -12.27 38.93
C ALA A 10 -0.32 -11.44 39.18
N MET A 11 -0.47 -10.84 40.38
CA MET A 11 -1.57 -9.92 40.65
C MET A 11 -1.42 -8.60 39.90
N MET A 12 -0.20 -8.04 39.73
CA MET A 12 0.00 -6.83 38.93
C MET A 12 -0.28 -7.09 37.42
N VAL A 13 0.08 -8.26 36.88
CA VAL A 13 -0.23 -8.61 35.50
C VAL A 13 -1.73 -8.83 35.27
N SER A 14 -2.46 -9.42 36.24
CA SER A 14 -3.91 -9.59 36.14
C SER A 14 -4.68 -8.27 36.32
N VAL A 15 -4.18 -7.35 37.13
CA VAL A 15 -4.76 -6.01 37.33
C VAL A 15 -4.56 -5.12 36.09
N LEU A 16 -3.41 -5.21 35.42
CA LEU A 16 -3.16 -4.49 34.17
C LEU A 16 -4.04 -4.98 32.99
N LEU A 17 -4.40 -6.27 32.97
CA LEU A 17 -5.31 -6.84 31.95
C LEU A 17 -6.78 -6.43 32.18
N GLN A 18 -7.21 -6.22 33.44
CA GLN A 18 -8.58 -5.76 33.75
C GLN A 18 -8.76 -4.25 33.52
N ALA A 19 -7.73 -3.45 33.68
CA ALA A 19 -7.79 -1.99 33.43
C ALA A 19 -7.97 -1.65 31.93
N ALA A 20 -7.69 -2.58 31.01
CA ALA A 20 -7.72 -2.33 29.58
C ALA A 20 -9.12 -2.41 28.93
N ASN A 21 -10.14 -2.87 29.63
CA ASN A 21 -11.46 -3.14 29.04
C ASN A 21 -12.43 -1.94 29.11
N TYR A 22 -12.19 -0.97 29.97
CA TYR A 22 -13.03 0.23 30.12
C TYR A 22 -12.25 1.50 29.82
N GLY A 23 -12.97 2.54 29.37
CA GLY A 23 -12.39 3.85 29.12
C GLY A 23 -13.39 4.83 28.54
N ILE A 24 -12.90 5.89 27.95
CA ILE A 24 -13.69 6.96 27.37
C ILE A 24 -13.56 6.94 25.85
N LEU A 25 -14.68 6.92 25.17
CA LEU A 25 -14.78 7.03 23.72
C LEU A 25 -15.03 8.50 23.33
N VAL A 26 -14.17 9.04 22.45
CA VAL A 26 -14.28 10.39 21.92
C VAL A 26 -14.27 10.32 20.39
N ASN A 27 -15.42 10.52 19.74
CA ASN A 27 -15.56 10.47 18.28
C ASN A 27 -14.96 9.21 17.63
N GLY A 28 -15.15 8.04 18.26
CA GLY A 28 -14.58 6.77 17.78
C GLY A 28 -13.14 6.49 18.24
N LYS A 29 -12.51 7.39 18.97
CA LYS A 29 -11.20 7.22 19.56
C LYS A 29 -11.34 6.83 21.04
N MET A 30 -10.74 5.69 21.42
CA MET A 30 -10.81 5.15 22.76
C MET A 30 -9.62 5.57 23.60
N TYR A 31 -9.90 6.11 24.77
CA TYR A 31 -8.92 6.38 25.82
C TYR A 31 -9.10 5.35 26.92
N PHE A 32 -8.29 4.30 26.89
CA PHE A 32 -8.36 3.23 27.89
C PHE A 32 -8.02 3.75 29.28
N ALA A 33 -8.60 3.12 30.29
CA ALA A 33 -8.24 3.43 31.65
C ALA A 33 -6.76 3.11 31.91
N ALA A 34 -6.00 4.10 32.35
CA ALA A 34 -4.57 3.95 32.66
C ALA A 34 -4.34 3.19 33.98
N THR A 35 -5.30 3.27 34.90
CA THR A 35 -5.24 2.59 36.19
C THR A 35 -6.58 1.97 36.52
N TYR A 36 -6.52 0.80 37.13
CA TYR A 36 -7.62 0.16 37.85
C TYR A 36 -7.36 0.36 39.34
N GLU A 37 -8.23 1.10 40.01
CA GLU A 37 -8.08 1.40 41.42
C GLU A 37 -8.72 0.35 42.36
N GLY A 38 -9.30 -0.71 41.78
CA GLY A 38 -9.85 -1.85 42.47
C GLY A 38 -11.26 -1.63 43.06
N PRO A 39 -11.77 -2.60 43.83
CA PRO A 39 -12.99 -2.37 44.60
C PRO A 39 -12.74 -1.32 45.68
N ASP A 40 -13.77 -0.53 45.95
CA ASP A 40 -13.70 0.51 46.97
C ASP A 40 -13.09 -0.05 48.26
N PRO A 41 -12.07 0.62 48.84
CA PRO A 41 -11.47 0.21 50.09
C PRO A 41 -12.46 0.17 51.28
N TYR A 42 -13.65 0.76 51.13
CA TYR A 42 -14.72 0.72 52.13
C TYR A 42 -15.69 -0.44 51.97
N GLY A 43 -15.49 -1.34 50.97
CA GLY A 43 -16.21 -2.61 50.84
C GLY A 43 -17.55 -2.55 50.10
N GLU A 44 -17.84 -1.51 49.35
CA GLU A 44 -19.11 -1.30 48.66
C GLU A 44 -19.18 -1.99 47.28
N GLY A 45 -18.13 -2.68 46.82
CA GLY A 45 -18.17 -3.64 45.74
C GLY A 45 -18.21 -3.09 44.32
N PHE A 46 -17.87 -1.82 44.08
CA PHE A 46 -17.79 -1.23 42.77
C PHE A 46 -16.36 -1.16 42.20
N GLU A 47 -16.28 -1.09 40.89
CA GLU A 47 -15.02 -0.99 40.16
C GLU A 47 -14.71 0.46 39.82
N GLN A 48 -13.44 0.87 40.00
CA GLN A 48 -12.98 2.23 39.72
C GLN A 48 -11.86 2.21 38.66
N TYR A 49 -11.97 3.10 37.69
CA TYR A 49 -11.02 3.26 36.60
C TYR A 49 -10.70 4.73 36.37
N LEU A 50 -9.46 5.03 35.95
CA LEU A 50 -9.03 6.38 35.60
C LEU A 50 -8.56 6.40 34.12
N SER A 51 -9.12 7.31 33.35
CA SER A 51 -8.74 7.55 31.95
C SER A 51 -8.32 9.01 31.74
N HIS A 52 -7.19 9.23 31.06
CA HIS A 52 -6.65 10.55 30.70
C HIS A 52 -7.02 10.88 29.27
N VAL A 53 -7.78 11.94 29.02
CA VAL A 53 -8.47 12.15 27.73
C VAL A 53 -8.20 13.54 27.18
N GLN A 54 -7.76 13.60 25.91
CA GLN A 54 -7.72 14.83 25.14
C GLN A 54 -9.10 15.13 24.56
N ILE A 55 -9.65 16.30 24.90
CA ILE A 55 -10.96 16.78 24.44
C ILE A 55 -10.79 18.03 23.59
N ALA A 56 -11.59 18.13 22.52
CA ALA A 56 -11.78 19.34 21.74
C ALA A 56 -13.25 19.80 21.80
N ASN A 57 -13.47 21.10 21.61
CA ASN A 57 -14.82 21.64 21.54
C ASN A 57 -15.60 21.03 20.36
N GLY A 58 -16.76 20.49 20.64
CA GLY A 58 -17.59 19.76 19.67
C GLY A 58 -17.44 18.25 19.72
N ASP A 59 -16.54 17.70 20.53
CA ASP A 59 -16.38 16.26 20.69
C ASP A 59 -17.59 15.61 21.34
N LYS A 60 -17.88 14.37 20.90
CA LYS A 60 -18.84 13.46 21.51
C LYS A 60 -18.11 12.51 22.44
N VAL A 61 -18.51 12.48 23.70
CA VAL A 61 -17.83 11.73 24.77
C VAL A 61 -18.78 10.70 25.35
N GLN A 62 -18.33 9.43 25.43
CA GLN A 62 -19.09 8.30 25.97
C GLN A 62 -18.20 7.46 26.89
N LEU A 63 -18.80 6.76 27.85
CA LEU A 63 -18.15 5.63 28.50
C LEU A 63 -18.15 4.45 27.51
N TYR A 64 -17.12 3.63 27.52
CA TYR A 64 -16.98 2.49 26.61
C TYR A 64 -16.48 1.24 27.31
N ASP A 65 -17.11 0.11 27.00
CA ASP A 65 -16.71 -1.24 27.37
C ASP A 65 -16.17 -1.96 26.12
N ALA A 66 -14.88 -2.21 26.07
CA ALA A 66 -14.21 -2.84 24.93
C ALA A 66 -14.52 -4.34 24.79
N GLU A 67 -14.86 -5.01 25.90
CA GLU A 67 -15.21 -6.44 25.89
C GLU A 67 -16.58 -6.66 25.22
N ASN A 68 -17.56 -5.84 25.61
CA ASN A 68 -18.92 -5.92 25.07
C ASN A 68 -19.16 -5.00 23.86
N LYS A 69 -18.15 -4.20 23.45
CA LYS A 69 -18.23 -3.20 22.38
C LYS A 69 -19.45 -2.26 22.53
N ALA A 70 -19.68 -1.83 23.74
CA ALA A 70 -20.82 -0.99 24.11
C ALA A 70 -20.39 0.40 24.52
N ALA A 71 -21.05 1.44 24.00
CA ALA A 71 -20.84 2.83 24.37
C ALA A 71 -22.13 3.41 24.94
N TRP A 72 -22.06 4.14 26.04
CA TRP A 72 -23.22 4.78 26.66
C TRP A 72 -22.86 6.04 27.44
N ALA A 73 -23.84 6.87 27.77
CA ALA A 73 -23.69 7.97 28.69
C ALA A 73 -24.22 7.57 30.06
N VAL A 74 -23.39 7.67 31.07
CA VAL A 74 -23.76 7.51 32.49
C VAL A 74 -24.06 8.86 33.12
N ASP A 75 -24.65 8.86 34.32
CA ASP A 75 -24.90 10.12 35.03
C ASP A 75 -23.57 10.76 35.43
N LEU A 76 -23.40 12.02 35.03
CA LEU A 76 -22.28 12.85 35.39
C LEU A 76 -22.46 13.35 36.79
N ASN A 77 -21.58 12.95 37.71
CA ASN A 77 -21.49 13.59 39.02
C ASN A 77 -20.56 14.80 38.89
N THR A 78 -21.16 15.96 38.57
CA THR A 78 -20.41 17.17 38.31
C THR A 78 -20.35 18.01 39.57
N SER A 79 -19.24 18.00 40.26
CA SER A 79 -18.99 19.07 41.23
C SER A 79 -18.01 20.14 40.75
N SER A 80 -17.30 19.97 39.66
CA SER A 80 -16.18 20.86 39.34
C SER A 80 -15.90 21.19 37.88
N VAL A 81 -16.50 20.56 36.87
CA VAL A 81 -16.21 20.88 35.47
C VAL A 81 -17.48 21.20 34.69
N THR A 82 -17.58 22.47 34.26
CA THR A 82 -18.61 22.93 33.33
C THR A 82 -18.13 22.69 31.89
N GLY A 83 -19.05 22.40 30.96
CA GLY A 83 -18.71 22.30 29.53
C GLY A 83 -18.99 20.95 28.91
N PHE A 84 -19.61 20.01 29.64
CA PHE A 84 -20.12 18.78 29.12
C PHE A 84 -21.65 18.76 29.25
N THR A 85 -22.38 18.56 28.17
CA THR A 85 -23.84 18.54 28.15
C THR A 85 -24.34 17.19 27.64
N ARG A 86 -25.14 16.45 28.42
CA ARG A 86 -25.71 15.18 28.00
C ARG A 86 -26.65 15.36 26.81
N ASN A 87 -26.45 14.52 25.79
CA ASN A 87 -27.25 14.48 24.58
C ASN A 87 -27.52 13.03 24.21
N GLY A 88 -28.58 12.44 24.82
CA GLY A 88 -28.92 11.04 24.64
C GLY A 88 -27.87 10.08 25.23
N ASP A 89 -27.18 9.36 24.36
CA ASP A 89 -26.19 8.33 24.70
C ASP A 89 -24.75 8.85 24.82
N HIS A 90 -24.53 10.15 24.68
CA HIS A 90 -23.22 10.82 24.76
C HIS A 90 -23.29 12.18 25.46
N TYR A 91 -22.12 12.75 25.71
CA TYR A 91 -21.95 14.13 26.12
C TYR A 91 -21.33 14.96 25.00
N ASP A 92 -21.92 16.12 24.72
CA ASP A 92 -21.31 17.13 23.84
C ASP A 92 -20.33 17.98 24.69
N ALA A 93 -19.05 18.00 24.28
CA ALA A 93 -18.04 18.84 24.90
C ALA A 93 -18.08 20.25 24.32
N LYS A 94 -18.11 21.28 25.19
CA LYS A 94 -17.99 22.70 24.83
C LYS A 94 -16.69 23.32 25.35
N VAL A 95 -15.73 22.47 25.63
CA VAL A 95 -14.41 22.80 26.19
C VAL A 95 -13.33 22.08 25.44
N SER A 96 -12.10 22.56 25.52
CA SER A 96 -10.92 21.90 24.96
C SER A 96 -9.84 21.81 26.02
N GLY A 97 -9.09 20.74 26.05
CA GLY A 97 -8.00 20.50 26.98
C GLY A 97 -7.84 19.06 27.40
N CYS A 98 -7.00 18.85 28.40
CA CYS A 98 -6.76 17.55 28.99
C CYS A 98 -7.68 17.35 30.19
N TYR A 99 -8.38 16.23 30.23
CA TYR A 99 -9.31 15.91 31.32
C TYR A 99 -9.06 14.50 31.84
N ASP A 100 -9.20 14.33 33.14
CA ASP A 100 -9.18 13.06 33.85
C ASP A 100 -10.62 12.58 34.06
N PHE A 101 -10.92 11.39 33.64
CA PHE A 101 -12.23 10.73 33.77
C PHE A 101 -12.13 9.61 34.80
N TYR A 102 -12.79 9.75 35.93
CA TYR A 102 -12.96 8.70 36.91
C TYR A 102 -14.26 7.95 36.64
N ILE A 103 -14.14 6.67 36.33
CA ILE A 103 -15.24 5.79 35.98
C ILE A 103 -15.53 4.89 37.16
N LYS A 104 -16.76 4.89 37.66
CA LYS A 104 -17.25 3.97 38.68
C LYS A 104 -18.35 3.10 38.11
N LEU A 105 -18.16 1.78 38.16
CA LEU A 105 -19.10 0.79 37.64
C LEU A 105 -19.61 -0.12 38.76
N LYS A 106 -20.79 -0.74 38.51
CA LYS A 106 -21.41 -1.72 39.42
C LYS A 106 -21.81 -1.16 40.79
N TYR A 107 -22.01 0.13 40.88
CA TYR A 107 -22.67 0.80 42.04
C TYR A 107 -24.18 0.84 41.80
N GLU A 108 -25.00 1.52 42.66
CA GLU A 108 -26.45 1.66 42.43
C GLU A 108 -26.78 2.21 41.02
N ALA A 109 -25.89 3.05 40.48
CA ALA A 109 -25.82 3.41 39.07
C ALA A 109 -24.36 3.65 38.68
N ASP A 110 -24.01 3.35 37.41
CA ASP A 110 -22.69 3.70 36.87
C ASP A 110 -22.51 5.23 36.94
N GLN A 111 -21.34 5.68 37.32
CA GLN A 111 -21.05 7.12 37.55
C GLN A 111 -19.76 7.53 36.82
N LEU A 112 -19.76 8.75 36.31
CA LEU A 112 -18.61 9.36 35.65
C LEU A 112 -18.29 10.71 36.34
N TYR A 113 -17.03 10.87 36.75
CA TYR A 113 -16.50 12.11 37.28
C TYR A 113 -15.48 12.66 36.29
N ILE A 114 -15.52 13.97 36.03
CA ILE A 114 -14.59 14.65 35.14
C ILE A 114 -13.84 15.72 35.93
N GLY A 115 -12.53 15.69 35.86
CA GLY A 115 -11.63 16.69 36.45
C GLY A 115 -10.62 17.25 35.46
N PRO A 116 -9.95 18.35 35.78
CA PRO A 116 -8.86 18.85 34.97
C PRO A 116 -7.69 17.86 35.02
N GLY A 117 -7.20 17.44 33.85
CA GLY A 117 -6.04 16.57 33.69
C GLY A 117 -4.77 17.36 33.34
N SER A 118 -3.62 16.83 33.68
CA SER A 118 -2.32 17.43 33.36
C SER A 118 -1.55 16.71 32.24
N ASN A 119 -1.83 15.41 32.03
CA ASN A 119 -1.18 14.58 31.04
C ASN A 119 -2.24 13.78 30.27
N CYS A 120 -2.52 14.16 29.04
CA CYS A 120 -3.44 13.39 28.22
C CYS A 120 -2.79 12.09 27.75
N GLY A 121 -3.52 10.98 27.92
CA GLY A 121 -3.21 9.75 27.24
C GLY A 121 -3.40 9.88 25.72
N GLU A 122 -2.72 9.04 24.97
CA GLU A 122 -2.99 8.86 23.55
C GLU A 122 -4.22 7.95 23.40
N GLY A 123 -5.31 8.49 22.86
CA GLY A 123 -6.51 7.68 22.60
C GLY A 123 -6.27 6.73 21.44
N GLN A 124 -6.82 5.54 21.55
CA GLN A 124 -6.74 4.47 20.55
C GLN A 124 -8.01 4.45 19.70
N ASP A 125 -7.87 4.43 18.39
CA ASP A 125 -9.01 4.28 17.49
C ASP A 125 -9.58 2.87 17.61
N ILE A 126 -10.85 2.74 17.98
CA ILE A 126 -11.55 1.46 18.17
C ILE A 126 -12.63 1.21 17.11
N SER A 127 -12.72 2.04 16.08
CA SER A 127 -13.69 1.88 14.98
C SER A 127 -13.48 0.60 14.14
N GLY A 128 -12.67 -0.32 14.66
CA GLY A 128 -12.25 -1.57 14.01
C GLY A 128 -10.93 -1.42 13.27
N ASP A 129 -10.39 -0.22 13.26
CA ASP A 129 -9.12 0.09 12.65
C ASP A 129 -7.96 -0.11 13.65
N THR A 130 -6.85 -0.63 13.17
CA THR A 130 -5.58 -0.65 13.90
C THR A 130 -5.25 0.78 14.34
N PRO A 131 -4.67 1.00 15.53
CA PRO A 131 -4.14 2.31 15.89
C PRO A 131 -3.30 2.83 14.73
N ILE A 132 -3.61 4.03 14.24
CA ILE A 132 -2.81 4.61 13.17
C ILE A 132 -1.45 4.92 13.76
N ASP A 133 -0.40 4.27 13.22
CA ASP A 133 0.98 4.61 13.52
C ASP A 133 1.13 6.14 13.40
N PRO A 134 1.66 6.85 14.42
CA PRO A 134 1.94 8.28 14.31
C PRO A 134 2.77 8.66 13.07
N GLY A 135 3.52 7.71 12.50
CA GLY A 135 4.26 7.84 11.24
C GLY A 135 3.40 7.65 9.97
N TYR A 136 2.18 7.13 10.07
CA TYR A 136 1.35 6.90 8.88
C TYR A 136 0.77 8.22 8.35
N SER A 137 1.25 8.64 7.20
CA SER A 137 0.85 9.86 6.50
C SER A 137 -0.11 9.60 5.31
N GLY A 138 -0.66 8.39 5.23
CA GLY A 138 -1.48 7.91 4.11
C GLY A 138 -0.71 7.09 3.09
N SER A 139 -1.45 6.40 2.21
CA SER A 139 -0.91 5.49 1.19
C SER A 139 -0.64 6.18 -0.16
N ALA A 140 -0.53 7.50 -0.18
CA ALA A 140 -0.06 8.32 -1.29
C ALA A 140 1.05 9.26 -0.79
N PRO A 141 2.30 8.80 -0.69
CA PRO A 141 3.40 9.58 -0.09
C PRO A 141 3.62 10.91 -0.83
N ALA A 142 3.79 11.99 -0.07
CA ALA A 142 4.17 13.28 -0.64
C ALA A 142 5.61 13.23 -1.16
N GLN A 143 5.85 13.92 -2.28
CA GLN A 143 7.18 13.99 -2.91
C GLN A 143 7.85 12.61 -3.06
N CYS A 144 7.06 11.60 -3.44
CA CYS A 144 7.51 10.23 -3.60
C CYS A 144 8.60 10.15 -4.69
N PRO A 145 9.84 9.75 -4.36
CA PRO A 145 10.91 9.60 -5.33
C PRO A 145 10.89 8.23 -6.02
N ASP A 146 10.07 7.32 -5.53
CA ASP A 146 10.12 5.90 -5.83
C ASP A 146 9.80 5.59 -7.29
N VAL A 147 10.49 4.60 -7.83
CA VAL A 147 10.24 4.00 -9.14
C VAL A 147 9.74 2.58 -8.93
N MET A 148 8.57 2.26 -9.51
CA MET A 148 7.95 0.95 -9.43
C MET A 148 8.36 0.08 -10.63
N LEU A 149 8.48 -1.24 -10.40
CA LEU A 149 8.51 -2.26 -11.44
C LEU A 149 7.25 -3.12 -11.34
N GLN A 150 6.45 -3.20 -12.39
CA GLN A 150 5.52 -4.30 -12.56
C GLN A 150 6.31 -5.55 -12.97
N ALA A 151 6.51 -6.48 -12.03
CA ALA A 151 7.43 -7.60 -12.18
C ALA A 151 6.79 -8.83 -12.86
N PHE A 152 5.81 -8.63 -13.71
CA PHE A 152 5.10 -9.70 -14.44
C PHE A 152 4.43 -9.15 -15.70
N TYR A 153 3.93 -10.07 -16.52
CA TYR A 153 3.06 -9.80 -17.67
C TYR A 153 2.06 -10.96 -17.82
N TRP A 154 1.06 -10.82 -18.68
CA TRP A 154 -0.03 -11.79 -18.76
C TRP A 154 0.48 -13.20 -19.09
N ASP A 155 -0.05 -14.22 -18.38
CA ASP A 155 0.33 -15.64 -18.51
C ASP A 155 1.83 -15.95 -18.28
N SER A 156 2.60 -15.04 -17.73
CA SER A 156 4.05 -15.21 -17.52
C SER A 156 4.44 -16.31 -16.52
N TYR A 157 3.48 -16.88 -15.81
CA TYR A 157 3.68 -18.04 -14.93
C TYR A 157 3.76 -19.36 -15.71
N ASP A 158 3.23 -19.42 -16.94
CA ASP A 158 3.07 -20.64 -17.72
C ASP A 158 4.09 -20.74 -18.86
N ALA A 159 5.02 -21.70 -18.76
CA ALA A 159 6.06 -21.92 -19.74
C ALA A 159 5.53 -22.38 -21.13
N THR A 160 4.28 -22.81 -21.21
CA THR A 160 3.66 -23.29 -22.44
C THR A 160 2.96 -22.19 -23.25
N LYS A 161 2.80 -21.01 -22.67
CA LYS A 161 2.16 -19.87 -23.33
C LYS A 161 3.13 -19.12 -24.23
N SER A 162 2.61 -18.56 -25.30
CA SER A 162 3.39 -17.75 -26.26
C SER A 162 4.01 -16.50 -25.64
N THR A 163 3.42 -16.03 -24.55
CA THR A 163 3.84 -14.87 -23.78
C THR A 163 5.13 -15.05 -22.99
N THR A 164 5.65 -16.28 -22.86
CA THR A 164 6.86 -16.57 -22.08
C THR A 164 8.16 -16.08 -22.69
N LYS A 165 8.12 -15.40 -23.83
CA LYS A 165 9.32 -14.84 -24.50
C LYS A 165 10.14 -13.84 -23.66
N TYR A 166 9.53 -13.24 -22.63
CA TYR A 166 10.19 -12.36 -21.67
C TYR A 166 10.51 -13.05 -20.33
N GLY A 167 10.52 -14.39 -20.33
CA GLY A 167 10.78 -15.24 -19.17
C GLY A 167 9.55 -15.44 -18.28
N ARG A 168 9.56 -16.53 -17.51
CA ARG A 168 8.54 -16.76 -16.49
C ARG A 168 8.77 -15.87 -15.29
N THR A 169 7.68 -15.54 -14.59
CA THR A 169 7.69 -14.65 -13.41
C THR A 169 7.13 -15.31 -12.16
N LYS A 170 7.33 -16.63 -12.00
CA LYS A 170 7.07 -17.32 -10.73
C LYS A 170 8.03 -16.84 -9.65
N TRP A 171 7.66 -17.02 -8.41
CA TRP A 171 8.51 -16.61 -7.26
C TRP A 171 9.93 -17.16 -7.38
N ILE A 172 10.07 -18.43 -7.76
CA ILE A 172 11.38 -19.07 -7.92
C ILE A 172 12.17 -18.52 -9.12
N ASP A 173 11.50 -18.11 -10.19
CA ASP A 173 12.17 -17.54 -11.36
C ASP A 173 12.78 -16.18 -11.04
N HIS A 174 12.07 -15.36 -10.25
CA HIS A 174 12.60 -14.10 -9.73
C HIS A 174 13.75 -14.29 -8.73
N ILE A 175 13.66 -15.28 -7.84
CA ILE A 175 14.73 -15.60 -6.87
C ILE A 175 15.99 -16.00 -7.64
N ASN A 176 15.89 -16.90 -8.60
CA ASN A 176 17.03 -17.48 -9.31
C ASN A 176 17.52 -16.63 -10.50
N GLY A 177 16.74 -15.66 -10.98
CA GLY A 177 17.07 -14.84 -12.15
C GLY A 177 16.97 -15.58 -13.49
N THR A 178 16.20 -16.66 -13.54
CA THR A 178 16.05 -17.49 -14.77
C THR A 178 15.28 -16.77 -15.87
N ASN A 179 14.69 -15.63 -15.57
CA ASN A 179 13.85 -14.82 -16.44
C ASN A 179 14.50 -13.51 -16.92
N GLY A 180 15.83 -13.37 -16.74
CA GLY A 180 16.58 -12.21 -17.21
C GLY A 180 16.85 -11.14 -16.16
N SER A 181 16.26 -11.23 -14.97
CA SER A 181 16.56 -10.35 -13.82
C SER A 181 16.22 -11.07 -12.53
N ASN A 182 17.12 -11.04 -11.54
CA ASN A 182 16.84 -11.64 -10.23
C ASN A 182 16.31 -10.61 -9.23
N ALA A 183 15.78 -11.10 -8.10
CA ALA A 183 15.20 -10.26 -7.06
C ALA A 183 16.22 -9.28 -6.44
N VAL A 184 17.51 -9.65 -6.37
CA VAL A 184 18.57 -8.76 -5.90
C VAL A 184 18.74 -7.57 -6.85
N GLU A 185 18.89 -7.84 -8.16
CA GLU A 185 18.99 -6.78 -9.18
C GLU A 185 17.75 -5.88 -9.20
N MET A 186 16.55 -6.49 -9.18
CA MET A 186 15.31 -5.71 -9.13
C MET A 186 15.26 -4.80 -7.90
N GLY A 187 15.55 -5.33 -6.70
CA GLY A 187 15.56 -4.57 -5.47
C GLY A 187 16.61 -3.45 -5.42
N GLN A 188 17.73 -3.60 -6.12
CA GLN A 188 18.76 -2.55 -6.23
C GLN A 188 18.33 -1.39 -7.14
N TRP A 189 17.52 -1.66 -8.17
CA TRP A 189 17.16 -0.65 -9.17
C TRP A 189 15.79 -0.01 -8.95
N PHE A 190 14.84 -0.75 -8.39
CA PHE A 190 13.48 -0.26 -8.15
C PHE A 190 13.21 -0.08 -6.66
N ASP A 191 12.38 0.90 -6.34
CA ASP A 191 11.98 1.21 -4.97
C ASP A 191 10.75 0.42 -4.55
N MET A 192 9.91 0.04 -5.52
CA MET A 192 8.71 -0.74 -5.34
C MET A 192 8.64 -1.84 -6.41
N ILE A 193 8.27 -3.05 -6.00
CA ILE A 193 8.05 -4.19 -6.88
C ILE A 193 6.59 -4.61 -6.79
N TRP A 194 5.85 -4.41 -7.88
CA TRP A 194 4.47 -4.85 -7.98
C TRP A 194 4.44 -6.30 -8.44
N LEU A 195 3.98 -7.19 -7.56
CA LEU A 195 3.75 -8.62 -7.80
C LEU A 195 2.28 -8.86 -8.15
N PRO A 196 1.98 -9.87 -8.99
CA PRO A 196 0.60 -10.25 -9.30
C PRO A 196 -0.13 -10.75 -8.06
N GLN A 197 -1.46 -10.97 -8.17
CA GLN A 197 -2.30 -11.42 -7.09
C GLN A 197 -1.73 -12.67 -6.40
N LEU A 198 -1.60 -12.63 -5.08
CA LEU A 198 -0.79 -13.57 -4.31
C LEU A 198 -1.55 -14.86 -3.93
N SER A 199 -2.87 -14.78 -3.76
CA SER A 199 -3.66 -15.86 -3.17
C SER A 199 -4.10 -16.90 -4.20
N LYS A 200 -4.60 -18.04 -3.70
CA LYS A 200 -5.14 -19.13 -4.52
C LYS A 200 -6.27 -18.64 -5.42
N SER A 201 -6.18 -18.98 -6.71
CA SER A 201 -7.15 -18.65 -7.74
C SER A 201 -7.47 -19.84 -8.64
N THR A 202 -8.47 -19.73 -9.51
CA THR A 202 -8.80 -20.71 -10.55
C THR A 202 -8.07 -20.44 -11.86
N GLY A 203 -7.36 -19.34 -12.00
CA GLY A 203 -6.70 -18.94 -13.24
C GLY A 203 -5.37 -18.26 -12.99
N GLY A 204 -4.50 -18.43 -13.92
CA GLY A 204 -3.08 -18.22 -13.95
C GLY A 204 -2.49 -17.06 -13.20
N MET A 205 -2.88 -15.83 -13.56
CA MET A 205 -2.30 -14.63 -12.92
C MET A 205 -2.96 -14.23 -11.60
N GLY A 206 -3.99 -14.97 -11.17
CA GLY A 206 -4.61 -14.74 -9.87
C GLY A 206 -5.92 -13.95 -9.87
N TYR A 207 -6.36 -13.42 -11.01
CA TYR A 207 -7.52 -12.52 -11.09
C TYR A 207 -8.90 -13.19 -10.89
N LEU A 208 -8.92 -14.48 -10.56
CA LEU A 208 -10.11 -15.24 -10.15
C LEU A 208 -9.85 -15.88 -8.78
N PRO A 209 -9.76 -15.09 -7.69
CA PRO A 209 -9.40 -15.60 -6.37
C PRO A 209 -10.46 -16.58 -5.85
N THR A 210 -9.99 -17.65 -5.19
CA THR A 210 -10.86 -18.65 -4.55
C THR A 210 -10.65 -18.72 -3.04
N ASN A 211 -9.45 -18.38 -2.56
CA ASN A 211 -9.16 -18.39 -1.13
C ASN A 211 -8.06 -17.40 -0.79
N TYR A 212 -8.42 -16.27 -0.20
CA TYR A 212 -7.51 -15.18 0.15
C TYR A 212 -6.47 -15.54 1.22
N SER A 213 -6.75 -16.52 2.08
CA SER A 213 -5.80 -16.94 3.13
C SER A 213 -4.82 -18.03 2.67
N ASN A 214 -5.01 -18.58 1.47
CA ASN A 214 -4.09 -19.56 0.89
C ASN A 214 -3.18 -18.88 -0.15
N LEU A 215 -1.90 -18.76 0.16
CA LEU A 215 -0.87 -18.17 -0.73
C LEU A 215 -0.09 -19.21 -1.54
N ASP A 216 -0.49 -20.48 -1.51
CA ASP A 216 0.03 -21.49 -2.44
C ASP A 216 -0.76 -21.40 -3.75
N SER A 217 -0.16 -20.80 -4.75
CA SER A 217 -0.76 -20.48 -6.05
C SER A 217 0.06 -21.06 -7.22
N ASP A 218 -0.39 -20.82 -8.44
CA ASP A 218 0.37 -21.19 -9.65
C ASP A 218 1.70 -20.44 -9.78
N LEU A 219 1.83 -19.31 -9.09
CA LEU A 219 3.06 -18.51 -9.01
C LEU A 219 4.12 -19.10 -8.08
N GLY A 220 3.70 -19.93 -7.12
CA GLY A 220 4.59 -20.59 -6.15
C GLY A 220 3.96 -20.74 -4.77
N THR A 221 4.73 -21.33 -3.85
CA THR A 221 4.28 -21.54 -2.46
C THR A 221 4.42 -20.27 -1.63
N LYS A 222 3.63 -20.16 -0.55
CA LYS A 222 3.74 -19.11 0.47
C LYS A 222 5.19 -18.92 0.94
N ARG A 223 5.90 -20.02 1.24
CA ARG A 223 7.30 -19.99 1.66
C ARG A 223 8.22 -19.32 0.63
N LYS A 224 7.99 -19.56 -0.67
CA LYS A 224 8.77 -18.93 -1.74
C LYS A 224 8.42 -17.46 -1.92
N LEU A 225 7.17 -17.08 -1.69
CA LEU A 225 6.77 -15.68 -1.64
C LEU A 225 7.46 -14.94 -0.48
N GLU A 226 7.45 -15.51 0.73
CA GLU A 226 8.11 -14.94 1.90
C GLU A 226 9.63 -14.79 1.69
N GLU A 227 10.27 -15.78 1.06
CA GLU A 227 11.69 -15.72 0.67
C GLU A 227 11.94 -14.57 -0.32
N LEU A 228 11.09 -14.44 -1.34
CA LEU A 228 11.18 -13.39 -2.37
C LEU A 228 11.01 -12.00 -1.75
N VAL A 229 9.99 -11.80 -0.90
CA VAL A 229 9.75 -10.56 -0.16
C VAL A 229 10.97 -10.19 0.68
N GLY A 230 11.54 -11.15 1.42
CA GLY A 230 12.75 -10.94 2.21
C GLY A 230 13.95 -10.50 1.37
N ILE A 231 14.14 -11.06 0.17
CA ILE A 231 15.21 -10.64 -0.75
C ILE A 231 14.99 -9.19 -1.22
N PHE A 232 13.75 -8.81 -1.58
CA PHE A 232 13.45 -7.44 -1.98
C PHE A 232 13.74 -6.45 -0.86
N HIS A 233 13.29 -6.70 0.36
CA HIS A 233 13.56 -5.85 1.52
C HIS A 233 15.05 -5.71 1.81
N GLN A 234 15.82 -6.82 1.78
CA GLN A 234 17.28 -6.79 1.97
C GLN A 234 18.00 -5.93 0.92
N ASN A 235 17.40 -5.74 -0.24
CA ASN A 235 17.93 -4.92 -1.31
C ASN A 235 17.26 -3.54 -1.43
N GLY A 236 16.45 -3.16 -0.44
CA GLY A 236 15.89 -1.83 -0.30
C GLY A 236 14.63 -1.55 -1.11
N ALA A 237 13.99 -2.57 -1.69
CA ALA A 237 12.72 -2.43 -2.38
C ALA A 237 11.55 -2.83 -1.47
N ARG A 238 10.44 -2.13 -1.61
CA ARG A 238 9.13 -2.45 -1.04
C ARG A 238 8.34 -3.34 -1.98
N VAL A 239 7.47 -4.17 -1.43
CA VAL A 239 6.62 -5.07 -2.22
C VAL A 239 5.19 -4.55 -2.26
N ILE A 240 4.65 -4.40 -3.47
CA ILE A 240 3.28 -4.01 -3.75
C ILE A 240 2.52 -5.26 -4.21
N ALA A 241 1.53 -5.67 -3.45
CA ALA A 241 0.69 -6.82 -3.82
C ALA A 241 -0.49 -6.38 -4.68
N ASP A 242 -0.74 -7.09 -5.76
CA ASP A 242 -2.01 -6.99 -6.46
C ASP A 242 -3.10 -7.65 -5.63
N ILE A 243 -4.21 -6.99 -5.41
CA ILE A 243 -5.35 -7.52 -4.65
C ILE A 243 -6.65 -7.39 -5.43
N VAL A 244 -7.31 -8.52 -5.63
CA VAL A 244 -8.59 -8.62 -6.31
C VAL A 244 -9.67 -8.74 -5.25
N ILE A 245 -10.27 -7.63 -4.89
CA ILE A 245 -11.33 -7.57 -3.87
C ILE A 245 -12.70 -7.18 -4.44
N ASN A 246 -12.78 -6.89 -5.73
CA ASN A 246 -14.04 -6.69 -6.42
C ASN A 246 -14.88 -7.97 -6.41
N HIS A 247 -14.27 -9.08 -6.82
CA HIS A 247 -14.97 -10.34 -7.06
C HIS A 247 -14.18 -11.54 -6.57
N ALA A 248 -14.85 -12.68 -6.49
CA ALA A 248 -14.24 -13.97 -6.25
C ALA A 248 -14.99 -15.10 -6.96
N VAL A 249 -14.32 -16.23 -7.13
CA VAL A 249 -14.92 -17.45 -7.65
C VAL A 249 -15.12 -18.44 -6.51
N ALA A 250 -16.33 -18.97 -6.35
CA ALA A 250 -16.58 -20.06 -5.43
C ALA A 250 -15.77 -21.31 -5.83
N GLY A 251 -15.28 -22.05 -4.86
CA GLY A 251 -14.45 -23.24 -5.11
C GLY A 251 -15.12 -24.34 -5.93
N GLN A 252 -16.47 -24.33 -6.04
CA GLN A 252 -17.25 -25.22 -6.88
C GLN A 252 -18.48 -24.47 -7.43
N GLY A 253 -18.33 -23.87 -8.61
CA GLY A 253 -19.43 -23.14 -9.25
C GLY A 253 -19.76 -21.81 -8.57
N TRP A 254 -20.98 -21.31 -8.79
CA TRP A 254 -21.38 -19.94 -8.47
C TRP A 254 -21.98 -19.75 -7.07
N CYS A 255 -22.01 -20.78 -6.20
CA CYS A 255 -22.64 -20.70 -4.89
C CYS A 255 -21.97 -21.54 -3.79
N ASN A 256 -20.75 -21.95 -3.95
CA ASN A 256 -20.06 -22.73 -2.90
C ASN A 256 -18.89 -21.95 -2.29
N TYR A 257 -19.19 -20.97 -1.43
CA TYR A 257 -18.22 -20.20 -0.66
C TYR A 257 -17.91 -20.83 0.72
N ASN A 258 -18.06 -22.16 0.85
CA ASN A 258 -17.87 -22.89 2.10
C ASN A 258 -16.43 -22.89 2.65
N GLN A 259 -15.55 -22.13 2.07
CA GLN A 259 -14.17 -22.01 2.53
C GLN A 259 -14.09 -21.00 3.69
N THR A 260 -13.27 -21.34 4.67
CA THR A 260 -12.90 -20.43 5.74
C THR A 260 -11.63 -19.69 5.33
N TYR A 261 -11.67 -18.37 5.34
CA TYR A 261 -10.52 -17.51 5.17
C TYR A 261 -9.94 -17.20 6.55
N ASN A 262 -8.77 -17.76 6.85
CA ASN A 262 -8.14 -17.63 8.16
C ASN A 262 -6.91 -16.73 8.07
N PHE A 263 -6.99 -15.54 8.65
CA PHE A 263 -5.92 -14.56 8.69
C PHE A 263 -5.20 -14.52 10.07
N GLY A 264 -5.18 -15.63 10.80
CA GLY A 264 -4.54 -15.74 12.12
C GLY A 264 -5.22 -14.85 13.16
N GLU A 265 -4.42 -14.05 13.85
CA GLU A 265 -4.92 -13.10 14.88
C GLU A 265 -5.86 -12.02 14.35
N TYR A 266 -5.87 -11.76 13.04
CA TYR A 266 -6.74 -10.76 12.40
C TYR A 266 -8.15 -11.26 12.12
N GLY A 267 -8.42 -12.54 12.32
CA GLY A 267 -9.76 -13.11 12.24
C GLY A 267 -9.90 -14.27 11.26
N SER A 268 -11.07 -14.89 11.35
CA SER A 268 -11.48 -16.02 10.52
C SER A 268 -12.88 -15.78 9.99
N PHE A 269 -13.08 -15.88 8.67
CA PHE A 269 -14.31 -15.52 7.98
C PHE A 269 -14.79 -16.69 7.12
N LYS A 270 -16.08 -16.93 7.15
CA LYS A 270 -16.74 -17.95 6.32
C LYS A 270 -17.84 -17.30 5.50
N PRO A 271 -17.52 -16.76 4.31
CA PRO A 271 -18.48 -16.09 3.47
C PRO A 271 -19.60 -17.03 3.01
N ASP A 272 -20.78 -16.45 2.83
CA ASP A 272 -21.94 -17.08 2.23
C ASP A 272 -22.63 -16.10 1.26
N GLY A 273 -23.85 -16.39 0.82
CA GLY A 273 -24.58 -15.55 -0.13
C GLY A 273 -24.86 -14.12 0.37
N SER A 274 -24.81 -13.87 1.67
CA SER A 274 -25.01 -12.53 2.24
C SER A 274 -23.78 -11.61 2.10
N TYR A 275 -22.63 -12.17 1.73
CA TYR A 275 -21.41 -11.43 1.43
C TYR A 275 -21.33 -10.97 -0.03
N ILE A 276 -22.22 -11.45 -0.89
CA ILE A 276 -22.22 -11.22 -2.33
C ILE A 276 -23.36 -10.27 -2.69
N CYS A 277 -23.12 -9.33 -3.58
CA CYS A 277 -24.10 -8.38 -4.06
C CYS A 277 -25.35 -9.08 -4.63
N ASN A 278 -26.55 -8.71 -4.19
CA ASN A 278 -27.78 -9.29 -4.73
C ASN A 278 -28.06 -8.86 -6.17
N THR A 279 -27.41 -7.80 -6.63
CA THR A 279 -27.43 -7.29 -8.01
C THR A 279 -26.41 -7.97 -8.90
N ASP A 280 -25.54 -8.83 -8.36
CA ASP A 280 -24.57 -9.62 -9.13
C ASP A 280 -25.25 -10.32 -10.31
N GLU A 281 -24.68 -10.19 -11.52
CA GLU A 281 -25.29 -10.68 -12.76
C GLU A 281 -25.53 -12.20 -12.74
N MET A 282 -24.68 -12.96 -12.03
CA MET A 282 -24.83 -14.42 -11.91
C MET A 282 -26.05 -14.83 -11.09
N ASN A 283 -26.67 -13.92 -10.33
CA ASN A 283 -27.95 -14.17 -9.67
C ASN A 283 -29.10 -14.35 -10.67
N TYR A 284 -28.95 -13.80 -11.86
CA TYR A 284 -29.98 -13.76 -12.90
C TYR A 284 -29.58 -14.58 -14.13
N ASP A 285 -28.28 -14.83 -14.35
CA ASP A 285 -27.81 -15.57 -15.51
C ASP A 285 -28.15 -17.07 -15.41
N SER A 286 -28.56 -17.64 -16.52
CA SER A 286 -28.85 -19.08 -16.64
C SER A 286 -27.65 -19.98 -16.42
N LYS A 287 -26.42 -19.47 -16.65
CA LYS A 287 -25.16 -20.18 -16.39
C LYS A 287 -24.98 -20.55 -14.92
N ALA A 288 -25.55 -19.77 -14.00
CA ALA A 288 -25.49 -20.07 -12.57
C ALA A 288 -26.28 -21.33 -12.18
N GLY A 289 -27.21 -21.82 -13.02
CA GLY A 289 -27.95 -23.05 -12.79
C GLY A 289 -28.68 -23.04 -11.44
N SER A 290 -28.38 -24.00 -10.57
CA SER A 290 -28.95 -24.08 -9.22
C SER A 290 -28.44 -23.00 -8.27
N CYS A 291 -27.41 -22.25 -8.63
CA CYS A 291 -26.84 -21.15 -7.85
C CYS A 291 -27.49 -19.79 -8.17
N LYS A 292 -28.42 -19.76 -9.11
CA LYS A 292 -29.21 -18.56 -9.40
C LYS A 292 -29.97 -18.11 -8.15
N GLY A 293 -29.87 -16.81 -7.82
CA GLY A 293 -30.47 -16.26 -6.60
C GLY A 293 -29.76 -16.61 -5.30
N TYR A 294 -28.53 -17.15 -5.37
CA TYR A 294 -27.72 -17.45 -4.19
C TYR A 294 -27.29 -16.20 -3.41
N ALA A 295 -26.93 -15.12 -4.12
CA ALA A 295 -26.46 -13.89 -3.51
C ALA A 295 -27.63 -13.10 -2.90
N THR A 296 -27.46 -12.70 -1.64
CA THR A 296 -28.49 -12.05 -0.80
C THR A 296 -27.97 -10.83 -0.05
N GLY A 297 -26.79 -10.34 -0.38
CA GLY A 297 -26.20 -9.12 0.19
C GLY A 297 -26.94 -7.85 -0.22
N GLY A 298 -26.30 -6.70 -0.04
CA GLY A 298 -26.78 -5.42 -0.53
C GLY A 298 -26.70 -5.31 -2.06
N ALA A 299 -27.08 -4.17 -2.59
CA ALA A 299 -26.82 -3.85 -3.98
C ALA A 299 -25.36 -3.47 -4.17
N ASP A 300 -24.83 -3.75 -5.35
CA ASP A 300 -23.53 -3.25 -5.76
C ASP A 300 -23.49 -1.72 -5.66
N ASP A 301 -22.39 -1.18 -5.13
CA ASP A 301 -22.14 0.26 -4.97
C ASP A 301 -21.10 0.81 -5.96
N GLY A 302 -20.73 0.03 -6.97
CA GLY A 302 -19.77 0.39 -8.01
C GLY A 302 -20.23 1.49 -8.98
N TYR A 303 -19.45 1.71 -10.03
CA TYR A 303 -19.60 2.83 -10.95
C TYR A 303 -20.21 2.41 -12.31
N GLY A 304 -21.50 2.19 -12.34
CA GLY A 304 -22.27 1.96 -13.57
C GLY A 304 -22.16 0.53 -14.12
N ASP A 305 -22.51 0.35 -15.41
CA ASP A 305 -22.60 -0.97 -16.05
C ASP A 305 -21.26 -1.72 -16.17
N GLU A 306 -20.13 -1.02 -16.02
CA GLU A 306 -18.79 -1.64 -15.99
C GLU A 306 -18.47 -2.29 -14.64
N ALA A 307 -19.38 -2.18 -13.66
CA ALA A 307 -19.28 -2.92 -12.40
C ALA A 307 -19.46 -4.43 -12.59
N ASN A 308 -20.16 -4.85 -13.64
CA ASN A 308 -20.44 -6.27 -13.92
C ASN A 308 -19.18 -7.01 -14.40
N TYR A 309 -18.82 -8.07 -13.66
CA TYR A 309 -17.72 -8.96 -14.01
C TYR A 309 -18.20 -10.41 -14.11
N PRO A 310 -18.46 -10.93 -15.33
CA PRO A 310 -19.20 -12.17 -15.52
C PRO A 310 -18.45 -13.46 -15.17
N ASP A 311 -17.16 -13.36 -14.80
CA ASP A 311 -16.32 -14.51 -14.45
C ASP A 311 -16.15 -14.72 -12.94
N GLY A 312 -16.70 -13.82 -12.11
CA GLY A 312 -16.69 -13.88 -10.65
C GLY A 312 -18.00 -13.40 -10.07
N ARG A 313 -18.15 -13.48 -8.76
CA ARG A 313 -19.24 -12.88 -8.02
C ARG A 313 -18.76 -11.69 -7.21
N ASP A 314 -19.48 -10.58 -7.26
CA ASP A 314 -19.09 -9.32 -6.65
C ASP A 314 -19.32 -9.33 -5.15
N TRP A 315 -18.28 -8.93 -4.41
CA TRP A 315 -18.38 -8.76 -2.97
C TRP A 315 -19.20 -7.51 -2.61
N ASP A 316 -20.11 -7.67 -1.67
CA ASP A 316 -20.90 -6.56 -1.12
C ASP A 316 -20.06 -5.73 -0.15
N HIS A 317 -19.36 -4.72 -0.66
CA HIS A 317 -18.53 -3.81 0.16
C HIS A 317 -19.35 -2.91 1.10
N THR A 318 -20.68 -2.85 0.97
CA THR A 318 -21.55 -2.19 1.95
C THR A 318 -21.78 -3.05 3.19
N ASN A 319 -21.51 -4.36 3.12
CA ASN A 319 -21.64 -5.30 4.22
C ASN A 319 -20.42 -5.19 5.18
N SER A 320 -20.69 -4.90 6.45
CA SER A 320 -19.66 -4.76 7.48
C SER A 320 -18.78 -6.00 7.67
N ASN A 321 -19.33 -7.22 7.44
CA ASN A 321 -18.54 -8.45 7.51
C ASN A 321 -17.55 -8.57 6.34
N VAL A 322 -17.92 -8.13 5.14
CA VAL A 322 -17.03 -8.05 3.97
C VAL A 322 -15.92 -7.03 4.23
N GLN A 323 -16.27 -5.84 4.74
CA GLN A 323 -15.28 -4.84 5.12
C GLN A 323 -14.31 -5.36 6.20
N ALA A 324 -14.83 -6.04 7.24
CA ALA A 324 -14.00 -6.63 8.28
C ALA A 324 -13.05 -7.71 7.72
N MET A 325 -13.56 -8.54 6.81
CA MET A 325 -12.79 -9.59 6.14
C MET A 325 -11.61 -9.01 5.34
N PHE A 326 -11.85 -7.98 4.52
CA PHE A 326 -10.78 -7.37 3.72
C PHE A 326 -9.83 -6.51 4.56
N LYS A 327 -10.29 -5.83 5.59
CA LYS A 327 -9.42 -5.18 6.58
C LYS A 327 -8.49 -6.22 7.25
N ALA A 328 -9.01 -7.37 7.64
CA ALA A 328 -8.23 -8.46 8.22
C ALA A 328 -7.21 -9.04 7.22
N TYR A 329 -7.62 -9.26 5.97
CA TYR A 329 -6.75 -9.74 4.90
C TYR A 329 -5.56 -8.80 4.67
N LEU A 330 -5.82 -7.50 4.54
CA LEU A 330 -4.78 -6.51 4.28
C LEU A 330 -3.83 -6.33 5.48
N LYS A 331 -4.36 -6.33 6.71
CA LYS A 331 -3.54 -6.33 7.94
C LYS A 331 -2.64 -7.57 7.98
N TRP A 332 -3.16 -8.73 7.63
CA TRP A 332 -2.39 -9.97 7.59
C TRP A 332 -1.29 -9.92 6.52
N LEU A 333 -1.60 -9.43 5.31
CA LEU A 333 -0.60 -9.23 4.26
C LEU A 333 0.50 -8.28 4.72
N HIS A 334 0.14 -7.15 5.32
CA HIS A 334 1.10 -6.16 5.79
C HIS A 334 1.95 -6.67 6.96
N ASN A 335 1.30 -7.17 8.02
CA ASN A 335 2.01 -7.48 9.27
C ASN A 335 2.68 -8.85 9.28
N VAL A 336 2.14 -9.85 8.56
CA VAL A 336 2.64 -11.24 8.57
C VAL A 336 3.46 -11.54 7.32
N ILE A 337 2.92 -11.23 6.14
CA ILE A 337 3.60 -11.50 4.86
C ILE A 337 4.61 -10.40 4.53
N LYS A 338 4.51 -9.25 5.20
CA LYS A 338 5.40 -8.09 5.04
C LYS A 338 5.25 -7.40 3.69
N ILE A 339 4.01 -7.31 3.20
CA ILE A 339 3.67 -6.51 2.03
C ILE A 339 3.60 -5.03 2.43
N ASP A 340 4.27 -4.16 1.68
CA ASP A 340 4.40 -2.73 2.01
C ASP A 340 3.30 -1.87 1.39
N GLY A 341 2.72 -2.33 0.31
CA GLY A 341 1.68 -1.60 -0.41
C GLY A 341 0.79 -2.50 -1.25
N VAL A 342 -0.25 -1.94 -1.83
CA VAL A 342 -1.23 -2.69 -2.61
C VAL A 342 -1.62 -2.00 -3.91
N ARG A 343 -1.91 -2.79 -4.92
CA ARG A 343 -2.63 -2.37 -6.12
C ARG A 343 -4.05 -2.95 -6.04
N TYR A 344 -5.03 -2.08 -6.05
CA TYR A 344 -6.44 -2.45 -6.08
C TYR A 344 -6.87 -2.73 -7.51
N ASP A 345 -7.27 -3.97 -7.77
CA ASP A 345 -7.80 -4.44 -9.04
C ASP A 345 -9.24 -3.97 -9.25
N TYR A 346 -9.62 -3.68 -10.49
CA TYR A 346 -10.98 -3.45 -10.93
C TYR A 346 -11.80 -2.48 -10.06
N CYS A 347 -11.25 -1.29 -9.78
CA CYS A 347 -11.86 -0.32 -8.87
C CYS A 347 -13.16 0.33 -9.38
N LYS A 348 -13.67 -0.04 -10.55
CA LYS A 348 -14.99 0.35 -11.04
C LYS A 348 -16.12 -0.43 -10.38
N GLY A 349 -15.85 -1.64 -9.91
CA GLY A 349 -16.85 -2.55 -9.40
C GLY A 349 -17.24 -2.32 -7.93
N TYR A 350 -16.65 -1.34 -7.24
CA TYR A 350 -17.04 -0.97 -5.87
C TYR A 350 -16.72 0.49 -5.58
N HIS A 351 -17.45 1.10 -4.64
CA HIS A 351 -17.23 2.51 -4.32
C HIS A 351 -15.85 2.75 -3.70
N ASN A 352 -15.10 3.71 -4.27
CA ASN A 352 -13.69 3.88 -3.90
C ASN A 352 -13.45 4.45 -2.48
N SER A 353 -14.51 4.88 -1.76
CA SER A 353 -14.39 5.22 -0.34
C SER A 353 -13.90 4.04 0.52
N HIS A 354 -14.23 2.80 0.13
CA HIS A 354 -13.76 1.59 0.82
C HIS A 354 -12.24 1.46 0.78
N ILE A 355 -11.59 1.94 -0.28
CA ILE A 355 -10.12 1.95 -0.40
C ILE A 355 -9.48 2.79 0.72
N ASN A 356 -10.07 3.96 1.04
CA ASN A 356 -9.58 4.75 2.16
C ASN A 356 -9.61 3.96 3.47
N ASP A 357 -10.72 3.27 3.75
CA ASP A 357 -10.89 2.49 4.96
C ASP A 357 -9.92 1.31 5.04
N TYR A 358 -9.72 0.63 3.91
CA TYR A 358 -8.77 -0.48 3.80
C TYR A 358 -7.32 -0.02 3.98
N ASN A 359 -6.93 1.09 3.35
CA ASN A 359 -5.60 1.67 3.51
C ASN A 359 -5.34 2.12 4.94
N ARG A 360 -6.32 2.76 5.59
CA ARG A 360 -6.22 3.15 7.00
C ARG A 360 -6.10 1.94 7.93
N ALA A 361 -6.84 0.87 7.66
CA ALA A 361 -6.78 -0.35 8.45
C ALA A 361 -5.43 -1.07 8.35
N ALA A 362 -4.86 -1.17 7.16
CA ALA A 362 -3.59 -1.84 6.91
C ALA A 362 -2.36 -0.93 7.08
N GLN A 363 -2.54 0.39 6.99
CA GLN A 363 -1.49 1.41 7.08
C GLN A 363 -0.34 1.19 6.09
N THR A 364 -0.68 0.75 4.88
CA THR A 364 0.30 0.48 3.84
C THR A 364 1.03 1.77 3.41
N TYR A 365 2.32 1.65 3.13
CA TYR A 365 3.14 2.76 2.64
C TYR A 365 2.61 3.36 1.35
N PHE A 366 2.10 2.52 0.46
CA PHE A 366 1.67 2.90 -0.88
C PHE A 366 0.45 2.13 -1.33
N SER A 367 -0.45 2.78 -2.06
CA SER A 367 -1.49 2.08 -2.81
C SER A 367 -1.76 2.73 -4.15
N VAL A 368 -2.23 1.93 -5.11
CA VAL A 368 -2.63 2.39 -6.43
C VAL A 368 -3.93 1.71 -6.85
N MET A 369 -4.89 2.52 -7.32
CA MET A 369 -6.14 2.06 -7.91
C MET A 369 -5.97 1.76 -9.39
N GLU A 370 -6.52 0.65 -9.85
CA GLU A 370 -6.83 0.47 -11.25
C GLU A 370 -8.24 0.99 -11.54
N TYR A 371 -8.34 2.26 -11.85
CA TYR A 371 -9.57 2.82 -12.40
C TYR A 371 -9.35 3.14 -13.88
N TRP A 372 -9.79 2.26 -14.77
CA TRP A 372 -9.51 2.32 -16.20
C TRP A 372 -10.35 3.41 -16.89
N ASP A 373 -9.85 4.63 -16.89
CA ASP A 373 -10.49 5.77 -17.51
C ASP A 373 -9.45 6.81 -17.99
N GLY A 374 -9.55 7.24 -19.24
CA GLY A 374 -8.69 8.27 -19.83
C GLY A 374 -9.08 9.70 -19.48
N ASN A 375 -10.17 9.92 -18.75
CA ASN A 375 -10.64 11.25 -18.38
C ASN A 375 -10.05 11.69 -17.03
N VAL A 376 -9.24 12.74 -17.06
CA VAL A 376 -8.59 13.31 -15.86
C VAL A 376 -9.60 13.69 -14.78
N ASN A 377 -10.77 14.23 -15.13
CA ASN A 377 -11.77 14.63 -14.14
C ASN A 377 -12.41 13.42 -13.47
N THR A 378 -12.63 12.33 -14.20
CA THR A 378 -13.08 11.07 -13.63
C THR A 378 -12.06 10.54 -12.63
N LEU A 379 -10.78 10.46 -13.01
CA LEU A 379 -9.72 9.99 -12.11
C LEU A 379 -9.63 10.86 -10.84
N GLN A 380 -9.74 12.20 -10.96
CA GLN A 380 -9.75 13.08 -9.79
C GLN A 380 -10.97 12.84 -8.89
N SER A 381 -12.14 12.61 -9.47
CA SER A 381 -13.35 12.28 -8.70
C SER A 381 -13.17 10.97 -7.92
N ARG A 382 -12.60 9.94 -8.55
CA ARG A 382 -12.32 8.65 -7.88
C ARG A 382 -11.30 8.75 -6.77
N LEU A 383 -10.27 9.56 -6.96
CA LEU A 383 -9.30 9.88 -5.90
C LEU A 383 -9.96 10.63 -4.74
N ALA A 384 -10.90 11.53 -5.04
CA ALA A 384 -11.65 12.24 -4.00
C ALA A 384 -12.57 11.29 -3.21
N ASP A 385 -13.27 10.36 -3.89
CA ASP A 385 -14.07 9.31 -3.23
C ASP A 385 -13.20 8.47 -2.28
N ALA A 386 -11.95 8.16 -2.67
CA ALA A 386 -10.96 7.47 -1.84
C ALA A 386 -10.26 8.40 -0.81
N GLY A 387 -10.79 9.59 -0.56
CA GLY A 387 -10.24 10.55 0.42
C GLY A 387 -8.81 11.01 0.12
N TRP A 388 -8.35 10.92 -1.14
CA TRP A 388 -6.96 11.19 -1.55
C TRP A 388 -5.92 10.33 -0.81
N ASN A 389 -6.34 9.21 -0.25
CA ASN A 389 -5.50 8.28 0.51
C ASN A 389 -5.02 7.09 -0.36
N THR A 390 -4.85 7.31 -1.63
CA THR A 390 -4.34 6.35 -2.63
C THR A 390 -3.82 7.12 -3.84
N THR A 391 -3.06 6.45 -4.69
CA THR A 391 -2.74 6.91 -6.05
C THR A 391 -3.63 6.18 -7.06
N THR A 392 -3.57 6.53 -8.33
CA THR A 392 -4.24 5.81 -9.42
C THR A 392 -3.32 5.66 -10.62
N PHE A 393 -3.50 4.58 -11.39
CA PHE A 393 -2.87 4.49 -12.71
C PHE A 393 -3.38 5.62 -13.59
N ASP A 394 -2.44 6.40 -14.14
CA ASP A 394 -2.74 7.58 -14.96
C ASP A 394 -2.97 7.18 -16.42
N PHE A 395 -4.12 6.56 -16.69
CA PHE A 395 -4.56 6.23 -18.04
C PHE A 395 -4.70 7.47 -18.92
N ALA A 396 -4.97 8.63 -18.34
CA ALA A 396 -5.04 9.88 -19.08
C ALA A 396 -3.68 10.26 -19.67
N THR A 397 -2.58 10.12 -18.92
CA THR A 397 -1.22 10.27 -19.48
C THR A 397 -0.93 9.19 -20.51
N LYS A 398 -1.29 7.92 -20.27
CA LYS A 398 -1.07 6.83 -21.23
C LYS A 398 -1.71 7.14 -22.59
N TYR A 399 -2.98 7.51 -22.60
CA TYR A 399 -3.68 7.77 -23.87
C TYR A 399 -3.21 9.08 -24.52
N THR A 400 -3.09 10.16 -23.74
CA THR A 400 -2.77 11.49 -24.31
C THR A 400 -1.30 11.61 -24.68
N ALA A 401 -0.36 11.30 -23.76
CA ALA A 401 1.06 11.52 -24.04
C ALA A 401 1.69 10.37 -24.84
N PHE A 402 1.36 9.12 -24.55
CA PHE A 402 2.03 7.99 -25.18
C PHE A 402 1.35 7.57 -26.50
N ASN A 403 0.04 7.34 -26.49
CA ASN A 403 -0.66 6.87 -27.68
C ASN A 403 -0.87 8.02 -28.70
N ASP A 404 -1.56 9.09 -28.28
CA ASP A 404 -1.86 10.23 -29.17
C ASP A 404 -0.65 11.14 -29.39
N GLY A 405 0.29 11.15 -28.45
CA GLY A 405 1.50 11.98 -28.50
C GLY A 405 2.65 11.28 -29.18
N ILE A 406 3.43 10.48 -28.45
CA ILE A 406 4.69 9.89 -28.92
C ILE A 406 4.45 8.88 -30.06
N ALA A 407 3.49 7.95 -29.90
CA ALA A 407 3.23 6.95 -30.92
C ALA A 407 2.77 7.58 -32.24
N SER A 408 1.96 8.62 -32.17
CA SER A 408 1.41 9.36 -33.32
C SER A 408 2.28 10.56 -33.76
N GLU A 409 3.47 10.74 -33.14
CA GLU A 409 4.41 11.85 -33.39
C GLU A 409 3.81 13.26 -33.21
N ASN A 410 2.73 13.36 -32.43
CA ASN A 410 2.07 14.60 -32.07
C ASN A 410 2.57 15.13 -30.72
N TYR A 411 3.76 15.70 -30.71
CA TYR A 411 4.44 16.12 -29.47
C TYR A 411 3.73 17.24 -28.70
N TYR A 412 2.77 17.96 -29.30
CA TYR A 412 1.91 18.92 -28.60
C TYR A 412 1.09 18.27 -27.47
N LYS A 413 0.74 16.98 -27.61
CA LYS A 413 -0.05 16.23 -26.65
C LYS A 413 0.68 15.92 -25.33
N LEU A 414 1.99 16.13 -25.29
CA LEU A 414 2.80 15.85 -24.11
C LEU A 414 2.71 16.97 -23.07
N GLN A 415 2.47 18.20 -23.52
CA GLN A 415 2.33 19.35 -22.64
C GLN A 415 0.98 19.31 -21.91
N GLY A 416 1.01 19.35 -20.59
CA GLY A 416 -0.20 19.31 -19.76
C GLY A 416 -0.95 17.97 -19.76
N ALA A 417 -0.30 16.87 -20.13
CA ALA A 417 -0.94 15.54 -20.18
C ALA A 417 -1.27 15.00 -18.78
N GLY A 418 -2.43 14.34 -18.69
CA GLY A 418 -2.87 13.53 -17.56
C GLY A 418 -3.00 14.25 -16.22
N LEU A 419 -2.90 13.50 -15.15
CA LEU A 419 -2.95 14.01 -13.77
C LEU A 419 -1.82 15.00 -13.44
N PRO A 420 -0.57 14.83 -13.92
CA PRO A 420 0.48 15.83 -13.76
C PRO A 420 0.10 17.20 -14.35
N GLY A 421 -0.48 17.21 -15.56
CA GLY A 421 -0.96 18.44 -16.21
C GLY A 421 -2.09 19.14 -15.45
N ALA A 422 -2.90 18.36 -14.72
CA ALA A 422 -3.95 18.86 -13.84
C ALA A 422 -3.47 19.27 -12.44
N GLY A 423 -2.16 19.28 -12.17
CA GLY A 423 -1.58 19.59 -10.86
C GLY A 423 -1.80 18.51 -9.81
N LYS A 424 -2.01 17.25 -10.22
CA LYS A 424 -2.27 16.09 -9.37
C LYS A 424 -1.19 15.00 -9.51
N SER A 425 0.02 15.39 -9.85
CA SER A 425 1.14 14.49 -10.10
C SER A 425 1.49 13.59 -8.90
N ARG A 426 1.28 14.05 -7.65
CA ARG A 426 1.43 13.22 -6.45
C ARG A 426 0.66 11.90 -6.54
N TYR A 427 -0.52 11.93 -7.13
CA TYR A 427 -1.47 10.83 -7.18
C TYR A 427 -1.40 10.02 -8.48
N ALA A 428 -0.50 10.37 -9.38
CA ALA A 428 -0.33 9.74 -10.68
C ALA A 428 0.69 8.60 -10.62
N VAL A 429 0.27 7.35 -10.85
CA VAL A 429 1.17 6.28 -11.25
C VAL A 429 1.21 6.25 -12.77
N THR A 430 2.32 6.73 -13.34
CA THR A 430 2.49 6.79 -14.79
C THR A 430 3.08 5.48 -15.30
N PHE A 431 2.57 4.95 -16.40
CA PHE A 431 3.01 3.68 -16.99
C PHE A 431 2.90 3.72 -18.51
N VAL A 432 3.80 3.07 -19.19
CA VAL A 432 3.81 2.97 -20.66
C VAL A 432 2.89 1.86 -21.11
N ASP A 433 3.12 0.66 -20.62
CA ASP A 433 2.31 -0.53 -20.84
C ASP A 433 2.12 -1.30 -19.53
N SER A 434 1.11 -2.15 -19.47
CA SER A 434 0.82 -3.07 -18.38
C SER A 434 0.54 -4.47 -18.94
N HIS A 435 0.31 -5.43 -18.05
CA HIS A 435 -0.06 -6.79 -18.43
C HIS A 435 -1.35 -6.84 -19.25
N ASP A 436 -2.30 -5.95 -19.02
CA ASP A 436 -3.56 -5.87 -19.78
C ASP A 436 -3.40 -5.14 -21.09
N SER A 437 -2.79 -3.95 -21.11
CA SER A 437 -2.65 -3.16 -22.33
C SER A 437 -1.74 -3.85 -23.35
N PHE A 438 -0.72 -4.58 -22.90
CA PHE A 438 0.23 -5.26 -23.78
C PHE A 438 -0.35 -6.44 -24.57
N GLN A 439 -1.39 -7.10 -24.09
CA GLN A 439 -1.93 -8.32 -24.70
C GLN A 439 -3.38 -8.23 -25.16
N ARG A 440 -4.17 -7.36 -24.55
CA ARG A 440 -5.63 -7.35 -24.71
C ARG A 440 -6.13 -6.15 -25.50
N ASP A 441 -5.39 -5.06 -25.49
CA ASP A 441 -5.80 -3.81 -26.11
C ASP A 441 -5.10 -3.62 -27.47
N ASN A 442 -5.88 -3.40 -28.51
CA ASN A 442 -5.36 -3.12 -29.86
C ASN A 442 -4.63 -1.76 -29.98
N ASN A 443 -4.60 -0.98 -28.91
CA ASN A 443 -3.95 0.33 -28.84
C ASN A 443 -2.56 0.29 -28.18
N GLU A 444 -1.93 -0.87 -28.14
CA GLU A 444 -0.61 -1.02 -27.52
C GLU A 444 0.49 -0.39 -28.36
N LEU A 445 1.45 0.22 -27.66
CA LEU A 445 2.67 0.74 -28.29
C LEU A 445 3.48 -0.38 -28.95
N CYS A 446 3.46 -1.57 -28.33
CA CYS A 446 4.11 -2.75 -28.86
C CYS A 446 3.38 -4.01 -28.42
N GLY A 447 2.32 -4.36 -29.12
CA GLY A 447 1.52 -5.54 -28.85
C GLY A 447 2.30 -6.84 -28.90
N GLU A 448 1.76 -7.90 -28.34
CA GLU A 448 2.40 -9.23 -28.23
C GLU A 448 2.86 -9.80 -29.59
N GLY A 449 2.11 -9.53 -30.65
CA GLY A 449 2.43 -9.94 -32.01
C GLY A 449 3.64 -9.23 -32.61
N ASN A 450 4.05 -8.10 -32.06
CA ASN A 450 5.17 -7.31 -32.55
C ASN A 450 6.47 -7.66 -31.82
N SER A 451 7.58 -7.55 -32.53
CA SER A 451 8.89 -7.61 -31.89
C SER A 451 9.15 -6.34 -31.09
N MET A 452 9.49 -6.47 -29.82
CA MET A 452 9.90 -5.33 -28.99
C MET A 452 11.03 -4.51 -29.64
N SER A 453 11.85 -5.14 -30.45
CA SER A 453 12.89 -4.47 -31.23
C SER A 453 12.33 -3.52 -32.28
N LEU A 454 11.18 -3.83 -32.89
CA LEU A 454 10.52 -2.93 -33.88
C LEU A 454 9.88 -1.74 -33.20
N CYS A 455 9.42 -1.90 -31.98
CA CYS A 455 8.80 -0.82 -31.19
C CYS A 455 9.82 -0.02 -30.35
N ARG A 456 11.10 -0.41 -30.37
CA ARG A 456 12.16 0.10 -29.50
C ARG A 456 12.13 1.61 -29.32
N ASP A 457 12.09 2.33 -30.44
CA ASP A 457 12.25 3.79 -30.41
C ASP A 457 11.06 4.47 -29.74
N LYS A 458 9.83 4.01 -29.94
CA LYS A 458 8.64 4.55 -29.31
C LYS A 458 8.58 4.18 -27.81
N VAL A 459 8.85 2.92 -27.49
CA VAL A 459 8.88 2.43 -26.11
C VAL A 459 9.93 3.18 -25.28
N LEU A 460 11.12 3.39 -25.83
CA LEU A 460 12.18 4.14 -25.14
C LEU A 460 11.89 5.64 -25.03
N GLN A 461 11.25 6.26 -26.03
CA GLN A 461 10.77 7.64 -25.90
C GLN A 461 9.74 7.78 -24.78
N CYS A 462 8.77 6.84 -24.69
CA CYS A 462 7.75 6.83 -23.62
C CYS A 462 8.38 6.61 -22.24
N ASN A 463 9.32 5.66 -22.11
CA ASN A 463 10.04 5.45 -20.85
C ASN A 463 10.90 6.67 -20.48
N ALA A 464 11.52 7.35 -21.46
CA ALA A 464 12.28 8.58 -21.22
C ALA A 464 11.38 9.70 -20.67
N TYR A 465 10.15 9.85 -21.21
CA TYR A 465 9.15 10.78 -20.67
C TYR A 465 8.76 10.36 -19.25
N MET A 466 8.26 9.14 -19.08
CA MET A 466 7.75 8.62 -17.81
C MET A 466 8.77 8.73 -16.67
N LEU A 467 10.01 8.30 -16.91
CA LEU A 467 11.06 8.29 -15.88
C LEU A 467 11.65 9.69 -15.60
N SER A 468 11.45 10.66 -16.51
CA SER A 468 11.90 12.05 -16.30
C SER A 468 10.85 12.93 -15.63
N MET A 469 9.55 12.72 -15.92
CA MET A 469 8.46 13.57 -15.49
C MET A 469 8.04 13.34 -14.03
N PRO A 470 7.30 14.28 -13.39
CA PRO A 470 6.68 14.06 -12.08
C PRO A 470 5.64 12.93 -12.15
N GLY A 471 5.22 12.45 -10.98
CA GLY A 471 4.44 11.23 -10.80
C GLY A 471 5.32 10.09 -10.29
N VAL A 472 4.70 8.94 -10.02
CA VAL A 472 5.37 7.69 -9.64
C VAL A 472 5.46 6.81 -10.88
N PRO A 473 6.64 6.67 -11.51
CA PRO A 473 6.77 5.88 -12.73
C PRO A 473 6.72 4.39 -12.43
N CYS A 474 5.96 3.63 -13.23
CA CYS A 474 5.86 2.17 -13.18
C CYS A 474 6.41 1.57 -14.47
N VAL A 475 7.58 0.96 -14.38
CA VAL A 475 8.23 0.27 -15.50
C VAL A 475 7.60 -1.11 -15.68
N PHE A 476 7.32 -1.48 -16.92
CA PHE A 476 6.73 -2.77 -17.26
C PHE A 476 7.80 -3.84 -17.46
N TRP A 477 7.57 -5.08 -16.99
CA TRP A 477 8.54 -6.19 -17.05
C TRP A 477 9.17 -6.43 -18.43
N PRO A 478 8.41 -6.58 -19.54
CA PRO A 478 9.00 -6.73 -20.87
C PRO A 478 9.92 -5.59 -21.28
N HIS A 479 9.62 -4.34 -20.90
CA HIS A 479 10.50 -3.20 -21.15
C HIS A 479 11.79 -3.31 -20.36
N TRP A 480 11.70 -3.66 -19.06
CA TRP A 480 12.86 -3.85 -18.20
C TRP A 480 13.82 -4.90 -18.74
N VAL A 481 13.35 -6.10 -19.03
CA VAL A 481 14.25 -7.19 -19.48
C VAL A 481 14.82 -6.96 -20.88
N THR A 482 14.13 -6.16 -21.71
CA THR A 482 14.57 -5.86 -23.08
C THR A 482 15.50 -4.67 -23.17
N PHE A 483 15.26 -3.60 -22.39
CA PHE A 483 15.95 -2.31 -22.48
C PHE A 483 16.61 -1.91 -21.15
N LYS A 484 17.11 -2.89 -20.44
CA LYS A 484 17.65 -2.75 -19.09
C LYS A 484 18.66 -1.63 -18.95
N GLU A 485 19.63 -1.56 -19.87
CA GLU A 485 20.71 -0.58 -19.78
C GLU A 485 20.24 0.86 -20.01
N GLU A 486 19.29 1.07 -20.91
CA GLU A 486 18.69 2.39 -21.13
C GLU A 486 17.85 2.81 -19.94
N ILE A 487 17.02 1.91 -19.42
CA ILE A 487 16.14 2.15 -18.27
C ILE A 487 16.96 2.46 -17.01
N LYS A 488 18.03 1.69 -16.74
CA LYS A 488 18.96 1.96 -15.62
C LYS A 488 19.53 3.39 -15.68
N LYS A 489 19.92 3.85 -16.86
CA LYS A 489 20.47 5.20 -17.04
C LYS A 489 19.41 6.29 -16.80
N MET A 490 18.16 6.05 -17.20
CA MET A 490 17.03 6.95 -16.93
C MET A 490 16.71 7.00 -15.42
N ILE A 491 16.67 5.84 -14.76
CA ILE A 491 16.46 5.75 -13.31
C ILE A 491 17.59 6.48 -12.56
N ASN A 492 18.85 6.29 -12.97
CA ASN A 492 19.98 6.99 -12.37
C ASN A 492 19.89 8.51 -12.53
N ALA A 493 19.46 9.02 -13.67
CA ALA A 493 19.27 10.46 -13.86
C ALA A 493 18.22 11.00 -12.89
N ARG A 494 17.07 10.31 -12.75
CA ARG A 494 16.01 10.64 -11.79
C ARG A 494 16.54 10.63 -10.35
N TYR A 495 17.24 9.58 -9.96
CA TYR A 495 17.82 9.43 -8.62
C TYR A 495 18.83 10.53 -8.29
N LYS A 496 19.80 10.77 -9.17
CA LYS A 496 20.87 11.79 -8.97
C LYS A 496 20.29 13.19 -8.83
N THR A 497 19.29 13.54 -9.60
CA THR A 497 18.65 14.85 -9.56
C THR A 497 17.62 14.99 -8.45
N GLY A 498 17.19 13.87 -7.84
CA GLY A 498 16.16 13.88 -6.81
C GLY A 498 14.78 14.29 -7.33
N VAL A 499 14.47 13.94 -8.58
CA VAL A 499 13.12 14.11 -9.14
C VAL A 499 12.15 13.20 -8.40
N HIS A 500 10.99 13.70 -8.08
CA HIS A 500 9.94 13.03 -7.30
C HIS A 500 8.55 13.31 -7.87
N SER A 501 7.53 12.71 -7.28
CA SER A 501 6.15 12.77 -7.78
C SER A 501 5.59 14.20 -7.93
N GLU A 502 6.09 15.17 -7.17
CA GLU A 502 5.63 16.57 -7.18
C GLU A 502 6.68 17.56 -7.69
N SER A 503 7.67 17.08 -8.45
CA SER A 503 8.68 17.93 -9.07
C SER A 503 8.04 18.92 -10.04
N SER A 504 8.51 20.16 -10.04
CA SER A 504 8.05 21.16 -11.00
C SER A 504 8.67 20.94 -12.38
N VAL A 505 7.93 21.35 -13.41
CA VAL A 505 8.30 21.20 -14.82
C VAL A 505 8.21 22.56 -15.52
N ASN A 506 9.19 22.86 -16.35
CA ASN A 506 9.12 23.90 -17.34
C ASN A 506 9.27 23.26 -18.73
N ASP A 507 8.21 23.29 -19.53
CA ASP A 507 8.14 22.57 -20.80
C ASP A 507 7.64 23.42 -21.96
N GLU A 508 8.02 23.01 -23.16
CA GLU A 508 7.55 23.55 -24.43
C GLU A 508 7.34 22.41 -25.44
N ALA A 509 6.32 22.55 -26.26
CA ALA A 509 6.02 21.64 -27.36
C ALA A 509 5.87 22.38 -28.68
N GLY A 510 6.22 21.71 -29.76
CA GLY A 510 6.13 22.28 -31.11
C GLY A 510 6.10 21.19 -32.18
N ASN A 511 6.19 21.63 -33.43
CA ASN A 511 6.18 20.70 -34.55
C ASN A 511 7.42 19.78 -34.52
N GLY A 512 7.18 18.51 -34.20
CA GLY A 512 8.21 17.47 -34.13
C GLY A 512 9.12 17.59 -32.92
N TYR A 513 8.72 18.27 -31.83
CA TYR A 513 9.50 18.30 -30.60
C TYR A 513 8.65 18.51 -29.33
N TYR A 514 9.14 17.97 -28.26
CA TYR A 514 8.83 18.31 -26.88
C TYR A 514 10.13 18.46 -26.09
N LYS A 515 10.22 19.52 -25.28
CA LYS A 515 11.38 19.80 -24.44
C LYS A 515 10.91 20.15 -23.03
N ALA A 516 11.52 19.55 -22.03
CA ALA A 516 11.18 19.83 -20.63
C ALA A 516 12.43 19.95 -19.77
N THR A 517 12.38 20.81 -18.77
CA THR A 517 13.28 20.83 -17.62
C THR A 517 12.50 20.46 -16.38
N ILE A 518 12.90 19.40 -15.72
CA ILE A 518 12.25 18.85 -14.53
C ILE A 518 13.17 19.11 -13.33
N TYR A 519 12.66 19.80 -12.31
CA TYR A 519 13.43 20.26 -11.17
C TYR A 519 13.30 19.29 -9.99
N GLY A 520 14.36 18.60 -9.65
CA GLY A 520 14.47 17.74 -8.49
C GLY A 520 15.16 18.43 -7.31
N LYS A 521 15.24 17.72 -6.16
CA LYS A 521 15.85 18.25 -4.92
C LYS A 521 17.36 18.50 -5.04
N ASN A 522 18.03 17.74 -5.91
CA ASN A 522 19.50 17.71 -6.03
C ASN A 522 19.99 18.16 -7.40
N GLY A 523 19.11 18.63 -8.27
CA GLY A 523 19.46 19.02 -9.63
C GLY A 523 18.25 19.03 -10.55
N GLU A 524 18.50 18.89 -11.85
CA GLU A 524 17.46 18.94 -12.87
C GLU A 524 17.71 17.95 -14.00
N ILE A 525 16.63 17.44 -14.59
CA ILE A 525 16.65 16.66 -15.83
C ILE A 525 16.25 17.58 -16.99
N ARG A 526 16.99 17.49 -18.10
CA ARG A 526 16.60 18.04 -19.40
C ARG A 526 16.17 16.90 -20.32
N LEU A 527 14.89 16.83 -20.62
CA LEU A 527 14.29 15.88 -21.53
C LEU A 527 14.06 16.52 -22.89
N LEU A 528 14.50 15.86 -23.96
CA LEU A 528 14.34 16.27 -25.34
C LEU A 528 13.74 15.11 -26.14
N LEU A 529 12.54 15.29 -26.70
CA LEU A 529 11.82 14.29 -27.47
C LEU A 529 11.44 14.82 -28.87
N GLY A 530 11.51 13.96 -29.84
CA GLY A 530 11.14 14.23 -31.21
C GLY A 530 12.30 14.68 -32.10
N PRO A 531 12.16 14.56 -33.44
CA PRO A 531 13.23 14.81 -34.40
C PRO A 531 13.76 16.26 -34.40
N ASN A 532 12.89 17.22 -34.04
CA ASN A 532 13.24 18.64 -34.03
C ASN A 532 13.63 19.15 -32.63
N SER A 533 13.78 18.27 -31.63
CA SER A 533 14.10 18.67 -30.26
C SER A 533 15.56 19.05 -30.03
N GLY A 534 16.47 18.64 -30.92
CA GLY A 534 17.92 18.76 -30.71
C GLY A 534 18.48 17.67 -29.80
N TYR A 535 17.80 16.55 -29.66
CA TYR A 535 18.10 15.44 -28.74
C TYR A 535 19.52 14.84 -28.88
N ASN A 536 20.17 15.04 -30.01
CA ASN A 536 21.54 14.55 -30.24
C ASN A 536 22.64 15.46 -29.68
N THR A 537 22.32 16.69 -29.32
CA THR A 537 23.27 17.69 -28.84
C THR A 537 23.15 17.83 -27.33
N THR A 538 24.22 17.57 -26.61
CA THR A 538 24.25 17.76 -25.16
C THR A 538 24.08 19.24 -24.82
N PRO A 539 23.03 19.63 -24.05
CA PRO A 539 22.85 21.00 -23.63
C PRO A 539 24.04 21.47 -22.75
N GLN A 540 24.38 22.74 -22.86
CA GLN A 540 25.51 23.29 -22.11
C GLN A 540 25.31 23.13 -20.61
N GLY A 541 26.31 22.58 -19.92
CA GLY A 541 26.31 22.36 -18.47
C GLY A 541 25.55 21.09 -18.01
N TYR A 542 25.10 20.27 -18.94
CA TYR A 542 24.46 18.99 -18.64
C TYR A 542 25.36 17.80 -18.96
N THR A 543 25.11 16.71 -18.27
CA THR A 543 25.70 15.39 -18.52
C THR A 543 24.66 14.52 -19.26
N LEU A 544 25.12 13.78 -20.27
CA LEU A 544 24.27 12.81 -20.96
C LEU A 544 23.99 11.61 -20.04
N ALA A 545 22.73 11.31 -19.78
CA ALA A 545 22.33 10.02 -19.18
C ALA A 545 22.19 8.95 -20.28
N VAL A 546 21.29 9.17 -21.21
CA VAL A 546 21.00 8.25 -22.32
C VAL A 546 20.38 9.00 -23.48
N LYS A 547 20.63 8.52 -24.69
CA LYS A 547 19.95 8.99 -25.90
C LYS A 547 19.74 7.86 -26.91
N GLY A 548 18.76 8.02 -27.75
CA GLY A 548 18.44 7.13 -28.88
C GLY A 548 17.69 7.88 -29.97
N THR A 549 16.96 7.16 -30.82
CA THR A 549 16.19 7.79 -31.91
C THR A 549 15.10 8.70 -31.33
N ASN A 550 15.17 9.97 -31.63
CA ASN A 550 14.19 10.98 -31.22
C ASN A 550 14.03 11.17 -29.71
N TYR A 551 15.02 10.81 -28.89
CA TYR A 551 15.03 11.15 -27.46
C TYR A 551 16.43 11.36 -26.93
N GLY A 552 16.56 12.25 -25.94
CA GLY A 552 17.73 12.47 -25.12
C GLY A 552 17.34 12.88 -23.71
N VAL A 553 17.94 12.18 -22.72
CA VAL A 553 17.82 12.49 -21.30
C VAL A 553 19.17 12.99 -20.81
N TYR A 554 19.18 14.18 -20.30
CA TYR A 554 20.37 14.85 -19.77
C TYR A 554 20.09 15.29 -18.34
N TYR A 555 21.11 15.37 -17.52
CA TYR A 555 20.96 15.78 -16.12
C TYR A 555 22.08 16.73 -15.69
N LYS A 556 21.78 17.50 -14.65
CA LYS A 556 22.73 18.35 -13.96
C LYS A 556 22.48 18.28 -12.47
N THR A 557 23.52 18.04 -11.68
CA THR A 557 23.45 17.96 -10.22
C THR A 557 23.98 19.23 -9.57
N THR A 558 23.48 19.56 -8.38
CA THR A 558 23.90 20.76 -7.63
C THR A 558 25.17 20.54 -6.83
N SER A 559 25.58 19.29 -6.63
CA SER A 559 26.79 18.94 -5.88
C SER A 559 27.39 17.60 -6.32
N ALA A 560 28.69 17.41 -6.14
CA ALA A 560 29.38 16.13 -6.39
C ALA A 560 28.85 14.97 -5.53
N ARG A 561 28.24 15.25 -4.36
CA ARG A 561 27.61 14.22 -3.52
C ARG A 561 26.33 13.67 -4.14
N ALA A 562 25.59 14.51 -4.87
CA ALA A 562 24.38 14.13 -5.59
C ALA A 562 24.69 13.32 -6.87
N ASP A 563 25.93 13.33 -7.37
CA ASP A 563 26.33 12.63 -8.60
C ASP A 563 26.73 11.15 -8.38
N LYS A 564 26.42 10.57 -7.22
CA LYS A 564 26.62 9.14 -7.00
C LYS A 564 25.52 8.32 -7.66
N ASP A 565 25.92 7.19 -8.26
CA ASP A 565 24.97 6.23 -8.79
C ASP A 565 24.09 5.63 -7.69
N LYS A 566 22.93 5.10 -8.09
CA LYS A 566 21.99 4.42 -7.19
C LYS A 566 22.62 3.11 -6.69
N GLU A 567 23.53 3.20 -5.74
CA GLU A 567 24.05 2.05 -5.00
C GLU A 567 23.25 1.92 -3.70
N ARG A 568 22.34 0.98 -3.67
CA ARG A 568 21.66 0.63 -2.42
C ARG A 568 22.54 -0.32 -1.63
N GLN A 569 22.85 0.09 -0.40
CA GLN A 569 23.37 -0.85 0.59
C GLN A 569 22.20 -1.77 1.00
N PRO A 570 22.43 -3.09 1.15
CA PRO A 570 21.42 -3.99 1.69
C PRO A 570 20.87 -3.44 3.00
N ILE A 571 19.56 -3.39 3.15
CA ILE A 571 18.94 -3.06 4.43
C ILE A 571 19.15 -4.28 5.33
N VAL A 572 20.02 -4.15 6.33
CA VAL A 572 20.16 -5.16 7.39
C VAL A 572 19.03 -4.90 8.38
N GLU A 573 17.89 -5.59 8.20
CA GLU A 573 16.82 -5.56 9.20
C GLU A 573 17.32 -6.13 10.53
N GLY A 574 17.02 -5.44 11.63
CA GLY A 574 17.13 -5.97 12.98
C GLY A 574 18.33 -5.49 13.79
N VAL A 575 19.00 -4.41 13.41
CA VAL A 575 19.90 -3.70 14.33
C VAL A 575 19.29 -2.33 14.62
N GLU A 576 18.62 -2.20 15.78
CA GLU A 576 18.42 -0.88 16.39
C GLU A 576 19.78 -0.17 16.37
N GLN A 577 19.88 0.95 15.66
CA GLN A 577 21.09 1.77 15.68
C GLN A 577 21.27 2.27 17.11
N PRO A 578 22.33 1.87 17.81
CA PRO A 578 22.64 2.51 19.09
C PRO A 578 22.97 3.97 18.79
N SER A 579 22.33 4.89 19.47
CA SER A 579 22.59 6.34 19.40
C SER A 579 23.89 6.71 20.12
N ASP A 580 24.95 5.90 19.98
CA ASP A 580 26.25 6.19 20.57
C ASP A 580 27.36 6.15 19.52
N SER A 581 27.92 7.32 19.28
CA SER A 581 28.96 7.60 18.28
C SER A 581 30.37 7.02 18.62
N SER A 582 30.48 6.06 19.54
CA SER A 582 31.78 5.56 20.05
C SER A 582 32.22 4.18 19.56
N LEU A 583 31.40 3.44 18.77
CA LEU A 583 31.81 2.12 18.27
C LEU A 583 32.16 2.12 16.79
N LYS A 584 33.36 2.57 16.46
CA LYS A 584 34.06 2.29 15.19
C LYS A 584 34.69 0.90 15.24
N GLY A 585 33.89 -0.16 14.98
CA GLY A 585 34.43 -1.51 14.76
C GLY A 585 33.78 -2.10 13.51
N ARG A 586 34.51 -2.12 12.38
CA ARG A 586 34.07 -2.87 11.18
C ARG A 586 34.12 -4.36 11.53
N GLY A 587 32.96 -5.05 11.55
CA GLY A 587 32.91 -6.50 11.63
C GLY A 587 33.49 -7.13 10.36
N GLU A 588 34.44 -8.05 10.48
CA GLU A 588 35.02 -8.81 9.37
C GLU A 588 34.15 -10.04 9.11
N LYS A 589 33.63 -10.19 7.88
CA LYS A 589 32.87 -11.36 7.43
C LYS A 589 33.83 -12.39 6.83
N PHE A 590 33.74 -13.65 7.26
CA PHE A 590 34.54 -14.73 6.70
C PHE A 590 33.76 -16.04 6.69
N VAL A 591 34.15 -16.98 5.84
CA VAL A 591 33.52 -18.31 5.77
C VAL A 591 34.50 -19.31 6.39
N LYS A 592 34.02 -20.08 7.38
CA LYS A 592 34.74 -21.20 7.96
C LYS A 592 33.83 -22.44 7.98
N ASP A 593 34.32 -23.54 7.49
CA ASP A 593 33.60 -24.83 7.40
C ASP A 593 32.23 -24.72 6.69
N GLY A 594 32.14 -23.86 5.66
CA GLY A 594 30.93 -23.61 4.89
C GLY A 594 29.89 -22.72 5.57
N GLN A 595 30.19 -22.17 6.73
CA GLN A 595 29.32 -21.23 7.46
C GLN A 595 29.83 -19.80 7.38
N LEU A 596 28.93 -18.85 7.12
CA LEU A 596 29.22 -17.41 7.18
C LEU A 596 29.30 -16.97 8.64
N LEU A 597 30.45 -16.41 9.01
CA LEU A 597 30.75 -15.92 10.36
C LEU A 597 31.10 -14.42 10.30
N ILE A 598 30.80 -13.71 11.39
CA ILE A 598 31.06 -12.28 11.54
C ILE A 598 31.95 -12.10 12.77
N ARG A 599 33.14 -11.54 12.60
CA ARG A 599 34.05 -11.19 13.69
C ARG A 599 33.90 -9.73 14.06
N VAL A 600 33.64 -9.43 15.33
CA VAL A 600 33.62 -8.07 15.88
C VAL A 600 34.59 -8.02 17.05
N GLY A 601 35.77 -7.45 16.82
CA GLY A 601 36.88 -7.53 17.79
C GLY A 601 37.36 -8.98 17.97
N GLU A 602 37.43 -9.47 19.20
CA GLU A 602 37.78 -10.86 19.52
C GLU A 602 36.62 -11.83 19.50
N GLN A 603 35.38 -11.37 19.23
CA GLN A 603 34.18 -12.19 19.26
C GLN A 603 33.74 -12.61 17.86
N VAL A 604 33.26 -13.85 17.73
CA VAL A 604 32.77 -14.42 16.48
C VAL A 604 31.30 -14.79 16.64
N PHE A 605 30.49 -14.40 15.68
CA PHE A 605 29.05 -14.62 15.62
C PHE A 605 28.68 -15.40 14.36
N ASP A 606 27.63 -16.20 14.40
CA ASP A 606 27.02 -16.80 13.21
C ASP A 606 26.18 -15.78 12.42
N ALA A 607 25.69 -16.16 11.25
CA ALA A 607 24.86 -15.31 10.39
C ALA A 607 23.53 -14.88 11.03
N MET A 608 23.14 -15.52 12.15
CA MET A 608 21.95 -15.22 12.95
C MET A 608 22.25 -14.35 14.19
N GLY A 609 23.51 -13.85 14.30
CA GLY A 609 23.93 -13.01 15.42
C GLY A 609 24.21 -13.77 16.73
N ARG A 610 24.24 -15.11 16.73
CA ARG A 610 24.57 -15.88 17.91
C ARG A 610 26.08 -15.94 18.09
N LYS A 611 26.57 -15.60 19.28
CA LYS A 611 27.98 -15.70 19.62
C LYS A 611 28.43 -17.16 19.60
N ILE A 612 29.51 -17.44 18.87
CA ILE A 612 30.09 -18.78 18.72
C ILE A 612 31.43 -18.89 19.46
N GLN A 613 32.17 -17.79 19.54
CA GLN A 613 33.47 -17.70 20.21
C GLN A 613 33.70 -16.33 20.82
#